data_b493640b8792510cdd1ab3974aad448e
#
_entry.id   b493640b8792510cdd1ab3974aad448e
#
_cell.length_a   1.000
_cell.length_b   1.000
_cell.length_c   1.000
_cell.angle_alpha   90.00
_cell.angle_beta   90.00
_cell.angle_gamma   90.00
#
_symmetry.space_group_name_H-M   'P 1'
#
loop_
_entity.id
_entity.type
_entity.pdbx_description
1 polymer ?
#
loop_
_entity_poly.entity_id
_entity_poly.type
_entity_poly.pdbx_seq_one_letter_code
_entity_poly.pdbx_strand_id
1 'polypeptide(L)'
;MAKQIIFGEEARKAIERGVNQLADTVKITLGPKGRNVVLDKKFGAPLITNDGVTIAKEIELEDPFENMGAQLIKEVSTKTNDVAGDGTTSATVLAQAMINEGLKNLAAGANPMTMKRGIKKATDAAVEAIRANSQPVSGSGDIARVGAISSGDDVIGTLIAEAMEKVSQNGVITIEESKTADTYSEVVEGMQFDRGYLSPYMATDTEKMEAVLEDALILITDKKVTNIQEILPLLEQIVKAGRKLLIIAEDVEGEALATIILNKLRGTFTCVCVKAPGFGDRRKEILQDIAVLTGGQVISSDLGMELKDAQIEMLGQARQVKVTKENTVIVDGAGEAADIKARIAQINAQIETTTSEYDKEKLQERLAKLSGGVAVIKVGAATETEMKEKKLRIEDALNATRAAVEEGIVAGGGTAYVAAAKAADALVATLDGDEKTGASIIAKALRAPIMQIAANAGLEGAVILDKVYGSDEASYGFDAAAEQYGNMIQLGIIDPTKVCRSALENASSVASMVLTTESLVTDIPTPPAPVAAPAGGDMGMY
;
A
#
# COMPACT_ATOMS: atom_id res chain seq x y z
N MET A 1 33.55 -8.18 8.01
CA MET A 1 33.46 -9.41 7.18
C MET A 1 34.16 -9.18 5.87
N ALA A 2 34.78 -10.21 5.29
CA ALA A 2 35.38 -10.10 3.96
C ALA A 2 34.29 -10.00 2.90
N LYS A 3 34.56 -9.28 1.79
CA LYS A 3 33.61 -9.07 0.70
C LYS A 3 34.00 -9.88 -0.53
N GLN A 4 33.00 -10.39 -1.21
CA GLN A 4 33.13 -10.93 -2.56
C GLN A 4 32.66 -9.84 -3.55
N ILE A 5 33.40 -9.67 -4.64
CA ILE A 5 33.13 -8.60 -5.61
C ILE A 5 33.20 -9.23 -7.02
N ILE A 6 32.18 -8.94 -7.83
CA ILE A 6 32.18 -9.30 -9.26
C ILE A 6 31.93 -8.03 -10.09
N PHE A 7 32.37 -8.05 -11.34
CA PHE A 7 32.39 -6.89 -12.22
C PHE A 7 31.84 -7.23 -13.61
N GLY A 8 31.51 -6.18 -14.35
CA GLY A 8 31.24 -6.20 -15.78
C GLY A 8 30.11 -7.14 -16.18
N GLU A 9 30.40 -7.99 -17.18
CA GLU A 9 29.38 -8.89 -17.74
C GLU A 9 28.90 -9.95 -16.74
N GLU A 10 29.76 -10.45 -15.85
CA GLU A 10 29.38 -11.40 -14.82
C GLU A 10 28.39 -10.80 -13.83
N ALA A 11 28.64 -9.56 -13.38
CA ALA A 11 27.74 -8.83 -12.51
C ALA A 11 26.38 -8.59 -13.18
N ARG A 12 26.37 -8.14 -14.43
CA ARG A 12 25.15 -7.90 -15.20
C ARG A 12 24.33 -9.16 -15.41
N LYS A 13 24.96 -10.30 -15.74
CA LYS A 13 24.26 -11.58 -15.90
C LYS A 13 23.66 -12.10 -14.58
N ALA A 14 24.34 -11.89 -13.46
CA ALA A 14 23.80 -12.29 -12.16
C ALA A 14 22.53 -11.47 -11.83
N ILE A 15 22.57 -10.14 -12.01
CA ILE A 15 21.39 -9.28 -11.83
C ILE A 15 20.26 -9.73 -12.77
N GLU A 16 20.55 -9.96 -14.06
CA GLU A 16 19.55 -10.37 -15.07
C GLU A 16 18.82 -11.65 -14.64
N ARG A 17 19.57 -12.66 -14.17
CA ARG A 17 18.98 -13.91 -13.70
C ARG A 17 18.05 -13.68 -12.49
N GLY A 18 18.48 -12.88 -11.51
CA GLY A 18 17.67 -12.56 -10.34
C GLY A 18 16.41 -11.78 -10.70
N VAL A 19 16.53 -10.77 -11.56
CA VAL A 19 15.40 -9.99 -12.11
C VAL A 19 14.40 -10.92 -12.78
N ASN A 20 14.89 -11.82 -13.66
CA ASN A 20 14.00 -12.70 -14.41
C ASN A 20 13.33 -13.74 -13.51
N GLN A 21 14.03 -14.34 -12.54
CA GLN A 21 13.42 -15.32 -11.62
C GLN A 21 12.26 -14.71 -10.85
N LEU A 22 12.42 -13.51 -10.29
CA LEU A 22 11.33 -12.85 -9.58
C LEU A 22 10.21 -12.43 -10.54
N ALA A 23 10.55 -11.73 -11.62
CA ALA A 23 9.54 -11.20 -12.54
C ALA A 23 8.75 -12.30 -13.25
N ASP A 24 9.39 -13.42 -13.63
CA ASP A 24 8.71 -14.56 -14.25
C ASP A 24 7.71 -15.23 -13.29
N THR A 25 8.00 -15.20 -11.99
CA THR A 25 7.07 -15.70 -10.96
C THR A 25 5.87 -14.78 -10.79
N VAL A 26 6.08 -13.46 -10.83
CA VAL A 26 5.02 -12.46 -10.63
C VAL A 26 4.14 -12.29 -11.87
N LYS A 27 4.73 -12.21 -13.08
CA LYS A 27 4.01 -11.86 -14.33
C LYS A 27 2.89 -12.81 -14.73
N ILE A 28 2.92 -14.06 -14.25
CA ILE A 28 1.87 -15.06 -14.53
C ILE A 28 0.51 -14.69 -13.93
N THR A 29 0.49 -13.75 -12.99
CA THR A 29 -0.75 -13.29 -12.33
C THR A 29 -1.45 -12.17 -13.11
N LEU A 30 -0.81 -11.58 -14.13
CA LEU A 30 -1.31 -10.40 -14.83
C LEU A 30 -2.50 -10.71 -15.75
N GLY A 31 -3.54 -9.90 -15.62
CA GLY A 31 -4.71 -9.91 -16.51
C GLY A 31 -5.81 -10.90 -16.10
N PRO A 32 -6.95 -10.92 -16.83
CA PRO A 32 -8.15 -11.65 -16.45
C PRO A 32 -7.99 -13.18 -16.48
N LYS A 33 -7.00 -13.70 -17.20
CA LYS A 33 -6.64 -15.13 -17.24
C LYS A 33 -5.32 -15.41 -16.50
N GLY A 34 -4.88 -14.45 -15.65
CA GLY A 34 -3.77 -14.63 -14.74
C GLY A 34 -4.03 -15.76 -13.72
N ARG A 35 -2.96 -16.34 -13.19
CA ARG A 35 -3.03 -17.47 -12.26
C ARG A 35 -2.40 -17.12 -10.93
N ASN A 36 -2.84 -17.81 -9.88
CA ASN A 36 -2.32 -17.64 -8.55
C ASN A 36 -0.95 -18.31 -8.38
N VAL A 37 -0.17 -17.77 -7.46
CA VAL A 37 1.08 -18.36 -6.94
C VAL A 37 0.81 -18.91 -5.55
N VAL A 38 1.42 -20.05 -5.24
CA VAL A 38 1.37 -20.66 -3.91
C VAL A 38 2.68 -20.33 -3.19
N LEU A 39 2.57 -19.67 -2.05
CA LEU A 39 3.70 -19.29 -1.21
C LEU A 39 3.72 -20.16 0.03
N ASP A 40 4.86 -20.82 0.29
CA ASP A 40 5.06 -21.59 1.52
C ASP A 40 5.16 -20.64 2.73
N LYS A 41 4.58 -21.05 3.83
CA LYS A 41 4.67 -20.31 5.11
C LYS A 41 5.28 -21.23 6.17
N LYS A 42 6.25 -20.71 6.92
CA LYS A 42 6.91 -21.46 8.00
C LYS A 42 5.92 -21.97 9.07
N PHE A 43 4.80 -21.29 9.22
CA PHE A 43 3.73 -21.65 10.14
C PHE A 43 2.37 -21.41 9.46
N GLY A 44 1.44 -22.37 9.61
CA GLY A 44 0.10 -22.31 9.04
C GLY A 44 -0.02 -22.93 7.65
N ALA A 45 -1.11 -22.63 6.96
CA ALA A 45 -1.35 -23.09 5.60
C ALA A 45 -0.58 -22.23 4.58
N PRO A 46 -0.18 -22.80 3.42
CA PRO A 46 0.38 -22.02 2.32
C PRO A 46 -0.57 -20.89 1.90
N LEU A 47 0.00 -19.73 1.55
CA LEU A 47 -0.76 -18.61 1.01
C LEU A 47 -0.92 -18.78 -0.49
N ILE A 48 -2.15 -18.69 -0.98
CA ILE A 48 -2.48 -18.64 -2.41
C ILE A 48 -2.85 -17.20 -2.73
N THR A 49 -2.14 -16.58 -3.68
CA THR A 49 -2.37 -15.19 -4.04
C THR A 49 -1.99 -14.89 -5.49
N ASN A 50 -2.59 -13.85 -6.06
CA ASN A 50 -2.20 -13.23 -7.34
C ASN A 50 -1.65 -11.80 -7.14
N ASP A 51 -1.57 -11.31 -5.90
CA ASP A 51 -0.99 -10.01 -5.61
C ASP A 51 0.52 -10.00 -5.83
N GLY A 52 0.95 -9.14 -6.77
CA GLY A 52 2.35 -9.07 -7.20
C GLY A 52 3.32 -8.64 -6.09
N VAL A 53 2.94 -7.72 -5.21
CA VAL A 53 3.82 -7.25 -4.13
C VAL A 53 3.99 -8.32 -3.05
N THR A 54 2.93 -9.04 -2.70
CA THR A 54 2.98 -10.15 -1.74
C THR A 54 3.89 -11.26 -2.26
N ILE A 55 3.77 -11.63 -3.55
CA ILE A 55 4.65 -12.61 -4.17
C ILE A 55 6.10 -12.12 -4.17
N ALA A 56 6.35 -10.89 -4.61
CA ALA A 56 7.69 -10.34 -4.69
C ALA A 56 8.39 -10.26 -3.32
N LYS A 57 7.67 -9.97 -2.25
CA LYS A 57 8.21 -9.91 -0.88
C LYS A 57 8.72 -11.26 -0.37
N GLU A 58 8.10 -12.37 -0.77
CA GLU A 58 8.47 -13.71 -0.31
C GLU A 58 9.65 -14.32 -1.09
N ILE A 59 10.00 -13.75 -2.27
CA ILE A 59 11.09 -14.30 -3.08
C ILE A 59 12.44 -13.86 -2.53
N GLU A 60 13.24 -14.86 -2.17
CA GLU A 60 14.63 -14.73 -1.75
C GLU A 60 15.45 -15.84 -2.44
N LEU A 61 16.53 -15.46 -3.11
CA LEU A 61 17.34 -16.38 -3.91
C LEU A 61 18.58 -16.82 -3.13
N GLU A 62 19.00 -18.06 -3.34
CA GLU A 62 20.17 -18.65 -2.66
C GLU A 62 21.48 -17.96 -3.06
N ASP A 63 21.66 -17.64 -4.36
CA ASP A 63 22.82 -16.89 -4.83
C ASP A 63 22.69 -15.41 -4.44
N PRO A 64 23.62 -14.87 -3.63
CA PRO A 64 23.52 -13.50 -3.13
C PRO A 64 23.62 -12.44 -4.24
N PHE A 65 24.28 -12.72 -5.36
CA PHE A 65 24.37 -11.80 -6.49
C PHE A 65 23.09 -11.78 -7.32
N GLU A 66 22.49 -12.95 -7.56
CA GLU A 66 21.17 -13.05 -8.20
C GLU A 66 20.10 -12.43 -7.29
N ASN A 67 20.20 -12.67 -5.98
CA ASN A 67 19.27 -12.10 -5.02
C ASN A 67 19.27 -10.56 -5.03
N MET A 68 20.42 -9.90 -5.29
CA MET A 68 20.45 -8.45 -5.48
C MET A 68 19.54 -8.00 -6.65
N GLY A 69 19.55 -8.73 -7.76
CA GLY A 69 18.65 -8.49 -8.89
C GLY A 69 17.17 -8.64 -8.51
N ALA A 70 16.85 -9.71 -7.79
CA ALA A 70 15.50 -9.94 -7.27
C ALA A 70 15.06 -8.82 -6.31
N GLN A 71 15.93 -8.41 -5.37
CA GLN A 71 15.61 -7.33 -4.42
C GLN A 71 15.35 -5.98 -5.11
N LEU A 72 16.05 -5.66 -6.20
CA LEU A 72 15.81 -4.44 -6.98
C LEU A 72 14.43 -4.44 -7.65
N ILE A 73 13.96 -5.57 -8.18
CA ILE A 73 12.60 -5.70 -8.71
C ILE A 73 11.55 -5.71 -7.60
N LYS A 74 11.85 -6.35 -6.47
CA LYS A 74 11.01 -6.27 -5.27
C LYS A 74 10.78 -4.82 -4.83
N GLU A 75 11.80 -3.96 -4.92
CA GLU A 75 11.66 -2.54 -4.63
C GLU A 75 10.70 -1.83 -5.60
N VAL A 76 10.74 -2.15 -6.91
CA VAL A 76 9.77 -1.61 -7.89
C VAL A 76 8.33 -1.92 -7.46
N SER A 77 8.07 -3.18 -7.14
CA SER A 77 6.76 -3.66 -6.72
C SER A 77 6.30 -2.96 -5.43
N THR A 78 7.19 -2.90 -4.42
CA THR A 78 6.88 -2.29 -3.12
C THR A 78 6.62 -0.79 -3.25
N LYS A 79 7.45 -0.05 -3.99
CA LYS A 79 7.25 1.39 -4.19
C LYS A 79 5.98 1.71 -4.97
N THR A 80 5.61 0.87 -5.93
CA THR A 80 4.35 1.04 -6.66
C THR A 80 3.16 0.81 -5.73
N ASN A 81 3.22 -0.20 -4.87
CA ASN A 81 2.21 -0.44 -3.85
C ASN A 81 2.10 0.74 -2.87
N ASP A 82 3.23 1.27 -2.38
CA ASP A 82 3.25 2.39 -1.42
C ASP A 82 2.58 3.66 -1.99
N VAL A 83 2.71 3.92 -3.30
CA VAL A 83 2.23 5.14 -3.96
C VAL A 83 0.80 4.99 -4.48
N ALA A 84 0.49 3.86 -5.10
CA ALA A 84 -0.75 3.66 -5.85
C ALA A 84 -1.63 2.53 -5.28
N GLY A 85 -1.06 1.64 -4.45
CA GLY A 85 -1.77 0.53 -3.83
C GLY A 85 -2.19 -0.59 -4.78
N ASP A 86 -1.84 -0.48 -6.06
CA ASP A 86 -2.11 -1.46 -7.12
C ASP A 86 -1.07 -1.33 -8.25
N GLY A 87 -1.14 -2.18 -9.29
CA GLY A 87 -0.25 -2.14 -10.47
C GLY A 87 1.14 -2.71 -10.24
N THR A 88 1.37 -3.42 -9.15
CA THR A 88 2.66 -4.00 -8.75
C THR A 88 3.18 -5.02 -9.77
N THR A 89 2.30 -5.83 -10.34
CA THR A 89 2.62 -6.79 -11.40
C THR A 89 3.00 -6.08 -12.71
N SER A 90 2.24 -5.06 -13.11
CA SER A 90 2.55 -4.25 -14.30
C SER A 90 3.90 -3.56 -14.18
N ALA A 91 4.21 -3.00 -13.01
CA ALA A 91 5.50 -2.37 -12.73
C ALA A 91 6.67 -3.37 -12.85
N THR A 92 6.49 -4.58 -12.34
CA THR A 92 7.46 -5.68 -12.44
C THR A 92 7.71 -6.09 -13.89
N VAL A 93 6.65 -6.24 -14.69
CA VAL A 93 6.74 -6.57 -16.13
C VAL A 93 7.47 -5.48 -16.91
N LEU A 94 7.13 -4.20 -16.66
CA LEU A 94 7.81 -3.06 -17.28
C LEU A 94 9.29 -3.02 -16.92
N ALA A 95 9.64 -3.19 -15.64
CA ALA A 95 11.02 -3.18 -15.19
C ALA A 95 11.84 -4.33 -15.81
N GLN A 96 11.29 -5.54 -15.84
CA GLN A 96 11.92 -6.68 -16.50
C GLN A 96 12.19 -6.39 -17.97
N ALA A 97 11.21 -5.88 -18.70
CA ALA A 97 11.34 -5.55 -20.11
C ALA A 97 12.40 -4.48 -20.37
N MET A 98 12.44 -3.41 -19.55
CA MET A 98 13.44 -2.36 -19.62
C MET A 98 14.86 -2.87 -19.36
N ILE A 99 15.03 -3.65 -18.31
CA ILE A 99 16.33 -4.20 -17.92
C ILE A 99 16.85 -5.15 -19.00
N ASN A 100 16.04 -6.12 -19.43
CA ASN A 100 16.44 -7.11 -20.44
C ASN A 100 16.80 -6.46 -21.78
N GLU A 101 16.03 -5.47 -22.24
CA GLU A 101 16.35 -4.76 -23.47
C GLU A 101 17.56 -3.83 -23.28
N GLY A 102 17.70 -3.19 -22.12
CA GLY A 102 18.86 -2.36 -21.80
C GLY A 102 20.16 -3.14 -21.75
N LEU A 103 20.18 -4.31 -21.11
CA LEU A 103 21.36 -5.16 -21.01
C LEU A 103 21.86 -5.64 -22.39
N LYS A 104 20.94 -5.93 -23.34
CA LYS A 104 21.32 -6.26 -24.73
C LYS A 104 22.06 -5.10 -25.40
N ASN A 105 21.59 -3.86 -25.19
CA ASN A 105 22.22 -2.69 -25.78
C ASN A 105 23.57 -2.35 -25.10
N LEU A 106 23.69 -2.58 -23.78
CA LEU A 106 24.97 -2.45 -23.08
C LEU A 106 26.00 -3.48 -23.60
N ALA A 107 25.57 -4.72 -23.82
CA ALA A 107 26.45 -5.76 -24.42
C ALA A 107 26.89 -5.39 -25.84
N ALA A 108 26.09 -4.60 -26.57
CA ALA A 108 26.43 -4.03 -27.88
C ALA A 108 27.35 -2.80 -27.81
N GLY A 109 27.71 -2.33 -26.60
CA GLY A 109 28.66 -1.23 -26.38
C GLY A 109 28.03 0.15 -26.19
N ALA A 110 26.73 0.26 -25.99
CA ALA A 110 26.08 1.52 -25.70
C ALA A 110 26.53 2.12 -24.35
N ASN A 111 26.65 3.45 -24.29
CA ASN A 111 27.06 4.15 -23.07
C ASN A 111 25.88 4.24 -22.08
N PRO A 112 25.98 3.61 -20.88
CA PRO A 112 24.87 3.54 -19.93
C PRO A 112 24.41 4.91 -19.42
N MET A 113 25.34 5.86 -19.24
CA MET A 113 25.01 7.19 -18.73
C MET A 113 24.25 8.03 -19.75
N THR A 114 24.54 7.83 -21.04
CA THR A 114 23.81 8.49 -22.14
C THR A 114 22.45 7.82 -22.35
N MET A 115 22.40 6.49 -22.32
CA MET A 115 21.13 5.74 -22.37
C MET A 115 20.19 6.15 -21.25
N LYS A 116 20.67 6.32 -20.00
CA LYS A 116 19.87 6.78 -18.86
C LYS A 116 19.14 8.11 -19.14
N ARG A 117 19.78 9.04 -19.86
CA ARG A 117 19.13 10.31 -20.26
C ARG A 117 17.99 10.08 -21.25
N GLY A 118 18.20 9.19 -22.22
CA GLY A 118 17.16 8.79 -23.17
C GLY A 118 15.98 8.08 -22.50
N ILE A 119 16.27 7.16 -21.59
CA ILE A 119 15.26 6.48 -20.76
C ILE A 119 14.41 7.52 -20.03
N LYS A 120 15.05 8.48 -19.33
CA LYS A 120 14.31 9.50 -18.60
C LYS A 120 13.39 10.33 -19.51
N LYS A 121 13.90 10.84 -20.63
CA LYS A 121 13.11 11.64 -21.57
C LYS A 121 11.90 10.87 -22.11
N ALA A 122 12.09 9.60 -22.48
CA ALA A 122 11.00 8.76 -22.99
C ALA A 122 9.99 8.39 -21.91
N THR A 123 10.45 8.17 -20.66
CA THR A 123 9.55 7.97 -19.52
C THR A 123 8.69 9.20 -19.27
N ASP A 124 9.30 10.39 -19.23
CA ASP A 124 8.59 11.66 -19.02
C ASP A 124 7.53 11.88 -20.12
N ALA A 125 7.88 11.63 -21.39
CA ALA A 125 6.95 11.74 -22.52
C ALA A 125 5.81 10.71 -22.46
N ALA A 126 6.09 9.48 -22.07
CA ALA A 126 5.09 8.43 -21.91
C ALA A 126 4.14 8.73 -20.75
N VAL A 127 4.64 9.22 -19.62
CA VAL A 127 3.81 9.64 -18.46
C VAL A 127 2.90 10.80 -18.85
N GLU A 128 3.41 11.78 -19.60
CA GLU A 128 2.60 12.89 -20.11
C GLU A 128 1.49 12.40 -21.04
N ALA A 129 1.78 11.44 -21.92
CA ALA A 129 0.79 10.82 -22.80
C ALA A 129 -0.27 10.04 -22.03
N ILE A 130 0.10 9.29 -20.96
CA ILE A 130 -0.86 8.61 -20.08
C ILE A 130 -1.78 9.64 -19.43
N ARG A 131 -1.23 10.72 -18.87
CA ARG A 131 -2.03 11.79 -18.24
C ARG A 131 -2.94 12.51 -19.23
N ALA A 132 -2.46 12.78 -20.44
CA ALA A 132 -3.27 13.42 -21.49
C ALA A 132 -4.48 12.59 -21.91
N ASN A 133 -4.40 11.27 -21.82
CA ASN A 133 -5.50 10.35 -22.12
C ASN A 133 -6.40 10.05 -20.90
N SER A 134 -6.11 10.64 -19.74
CA SER A 134 -6.88 10.43 -18.51
C SER A 134 -8.24 11.11 -18.60
N GLN A 135 -9.26 10.41 -18.10
CA GLN A 135 -10.63 10.92 -17.96
C GLN A 135 -11.01 10.93 -16.48
N PRO A 136 -11.70 11.97 -15.98
CA PRO A 136 -12.17 11.98 -14.60
C PRO A 136 -13.22 10.89 -14.39
N VAL A 137 -13.25 10.32 -13.17
CA VAL A 137 -14.30 9.38 -12.77
C VAL A 137 -15.66 10.09 -12.74
N SER A 138 -16.64 9.56 -13.43
CA SER A 138 -17.95 10.20 -13.63
C SER A 138 -19.05 9.72 -12.71
N GLY A 139 -18.74 8.96 -11.66
CA GLY A 139 -19.71 8.50 -10.66
C GLY A 139 -19.45 7.08 -10.15
N SER A 140 -20.40 6.56 -9.36
CA SER A 140 -20.29 5.23 -8.72
C SER A 140 -20.13 4.08 -9.72
N GLY A 141 -20.65 4.23 -10.95
CA GLY A 141 -20.50 3.22 -11.99
C GLY A 141 -19.06 3.01 -12.45
N ASP A 142 -18.27 4.09 -12.60
CA ASP A 142 -16.85 3.96 -12.95
C ASP A 142 -16.03 3.42 -11.77
N ILE A 143 -16.37 3.82 -10.53
CA ILE A 143 -15.76 3.27 -9.32
C ILE A 143 -16.00 1.75 -9.24
N ALA A 144 -17.23 1.30 -9.50
CA ALA A 144 -17.57 -0.13 -9.52
C ALA A 144 -16.76 -0.89 -10.58
N ARG A 145 -16.58 -0.30 -11.78
CA ARG A 145 -15.79 -0.90 -12.86
C ARG A 145 -14.30 -1.02 -12.50
N VAL A 146 -13.70 0.05 -11.95
CA VAL A 146 -12.31 0.00 -11.47
C VAL A 146 -12.15 -1.10 -10.42
N GLY A 147 -13.04 -1.13 -9.43
CA GLY A 147 -13.03 -2.16 -8.38
C GLY A 147 -13.22 -3.57 -8.94
N ALA A 148 -14.10 -3.75 -9.92
CA ALA A 148 -14.35 -5.04 -10.57
C ALA A 148 -13.13 -5.51 -11.40
N ILE A 149 -12.47 -4.61 -12.14
CA ILE A 149 -11.28 -4.95 -12.92
C ILE A 149 -10.11 -5.33 -12.01
N SER A 150 -9.86 -4.55 -10.95
CA SER A 150 -8.76 -4.82 -10.02
C SER A 150 -9.00 -6.10 -9.21
N SER A 151 -10.24 -6.33 -8.73
CA SER A 151 -10.58 -7.54 -7.97
C SER A 151 -10.88 -8.77 -8.84
N GLY A 152 -11.17 -8.59 -10.13
CA GLY A 152 -11.70 -9.66 -10.98
C GLY A 152 -13.10 -10.15 -10.57
N ASP A 153 -13.88 -9.32 -9.86
CA ASP A 153 -15.19 -9.69 -9.31
C ASP A 153 -16.14 -8.47 -9.29
N ASP A 154 -17.23 -8.55 -10.06
CA ASP A 154 -18.21 -7.47 -10.17
C ASP A 154 -18.94 -7.18 -8.85
N VAL A 155 -19.13 -8.20 -8.00
CA VAL A 155 -19.77 -8.03 -6.69
C VAL A 155 -18.89 -7.20 -5.78
N ILE A 156 -17.58 -7.45 -5.77
CA ILE A 156 -16.61 -6.66 -5.01
C ILE A 156 -16.56 -5.22 -5.51
N GLY A 157 -16.52 -5.01 -6.82
CA GLY A 157 -16.57 -3.68 -7.41
C GLY A 157 -17.79 -2.87 -6.97
N THR A 158 -18.96 -3.50 -7.00
CA THR A 158 -20.22 -2.88 -6.56
C THR A 158 -20.19 -2.55 -5.06
N LEU A 159 -19.71 -3.46 -4.22
CA LEU A 159 -19.59 -3.25 -2.77
C LEU A 159 -18.67 -2.07 -2.43
N ILE A 160 -17.56 -1.92 -3.14
CA ILE A 160 -16.62 -0.80 -2.94
C ILE A 160 -17.30 0.52 -3.35
N ALA A 161 -18.00 0.55 -4.50
CA ALA A 161 -18.69 1.74 -4.96
C ALA A 161 -19.80 2.17 -3.97
N GLU A 162 -20.60 1.24 -3.47
CA GLU A 162 -21.61 1.51 -2.44
C GLU A 162 -20.98 2.01 -1.12
N ALA A 163 -19.85 1.43 -0.71
CA ALA A 163 -19.14 1.86 0.48
C ALA A 163 -18.62 3.30 0.32
N MET A 164 -18.04 3.63 -0.83
CA MET A 164 -17.55 4.98 -1.14
C MET A 164 -18.69 6.01 -1.21
N GLU A 165 -19.84 5.64 -1.75
CA GLU A 165 -21.01 6.52 -1.81
C GLU A 165 -21.58 6.84 -0.41
N LYS A 166 -21.60 5.83 0.48
CA LYS A 166 -22.14 5.98 1.84
C LYS A 166 -21.32 6.88 2.75
N VAL A 167 -19.98 6.86 2.59
CA VAL A 167 -19.06 7.60 3.49
C VAL A 167 -18.53 8.92 2.90
N SER A 168 -19.05 9.39 1.77
CA SER A 168 -18.55 10.56 1.03
C SER A 168 -17.12 10.41 0.47
N GLN A 169 -16.70 11.35 -0.38
CA GLN A 169 -15.39 11.29 -1.06
C GLN A 169 -14.18 11.25 -0.12
N ASN A 170 -14.31 11.79 1.10
CA ASN A 170 -13.26 11.80 2.12
C ASN A 170 -13.49 10.75 3.21
N GLY A 171 -14.46 9.86 3.04
CA GLY A 171 -14.82 8.84 4.01
C GLY A 171 -13.79 7.71 4.06
N VAL A 172 -13.71 7.09 5.22
CA VAL A 172 -12.78 6.00 5.49
C VAL A 172 -13.45 4.67 5.19
N ILE A 173 -12.75 3.81 4.46
CA ILE A 173 -13.18 2.43 4.23
C ILE A 173 -12.10 1.51 4.81
N THR A 174 -12.52 0.59 5.69
CA THR A 174 -11.68 -0.46 6.27
C THR A 174 -12.16 -1.83 5.83
N ILE A 175 -11.29 -2.81 5.92
CA ILE A 175 -11.59 -4.19 5.53
C ILE A 175 -11.34 -5.06 6.75
N GLU A 176 -12.36 -5.83 7.12
CA GLU A 176 -12.32 -6.73 8.27
C GLU A 176 -12.80 -8.12 7.89
N GLU A 177 -12.46 -9.11 8.70
CA GLU A 177 -12.96 -10.47 8.53
C GLU A 177 -14.41 -10.57 9.01
N SER A 178 -15.26 -11.20 8.21
CA SER A 178 -16.62 -11.54 8.60
C SER A 178 -16.61 -12.78 9.48
N LYS A 179 -17.56 -12.85 10.42
CA LYS A 179 -17.84 -14.09 11.19
C LYS A 179 -18.70 -15.08 10.40
N THR A 180 -19.19 -14.67 9.23
CA THR A 180 -20.01 -15.49 8.33
C THR A 180 -19.31 -15.68 6.99
N ALA A 181 -19.83 -16.56 6.14
CA ALA A 181 -19.30 -16.75 4.80
C ALA A 181 -19.61 -15.58 3.82
N ASP A 182 -20.52 -14.68 4.22
CA ASP A 182 -20.96 -13.58 3.36
C ASP A 182 -20.01 -12.40 3.43
N THR A 183 -19.81 -11.76 2.27
CA THR A 183 -19.10 -10.47 2.14
C THR A 183 -20.12 -9.36 1.99
N TYR A 184 -20.03 -8.32 2.85
CA TYR A 184 -20.97 -7.20 2.86
C TYR A 184 -20.30 -5.93 3.38
N SER A 185 -20.94 -4.79 3.17
CA SER A 185 -20.48 -3.50 3.71
C SER A 185 -21.48 -2.94 4.74
N GLU A 186 -20.95 -2.41 5.82
CA GLU A 186 -21.71 -1.66 6.83
C GLU A 186 -21.04 -0.31 7.10
N VAL A 187 -21.81 0.66 7.57
CA VAL A 187 -21.27 1.95 8.02
C VAL A 187 -21.44 2.03 9.53
N VAL A 188 -20.35 2.33 10.20
CA VAL A 188 -20.27 2.45 11.64
C VAL A 188 -19.75 3.82 12.05
N GLU A 189 -20.01 4.22 13.30
CA GLU A 189 -19.43 5.42 13.87
C GLU A 189 -17.90 5.30 13.92
N GLY A 190 -17.19 6.31 13.45
CA GLY A 190 -15.73 6.26 13.41
C GLY A 190 -15.10 7.51 12.85
N MET A 191 -13.77 7.59 12.96
CA MET A 191 -13.01 8.75 12.52
C MET A 191 -11.59 8.35 12.10
N GLN A 192 -11.05 9.05 11.09
CA GLN A 192 -9.64 9.03 10.77
C GLN A 192 -8.97 10.38 11.05
N PHE A 193 -7.72 10.33 11.50
CA PHE A 193 -6.86 11.51 11.59
C PHE A 193 -5.42 11.21 11.18
N ASP A 194 -4.72 12.24 10.69
CA ASP A 194 -3.41 12.15 10.03
C ASP A 194 -2.28 12.15 11.07
N ARG A 195 -2.24 11.12 11.92
CA ARG A 195 -1.16 10.83 12.86
C ARG A 195 -0.99 9.33 12.96
N GLY A 196 0.22 8.86 12.72
CA GLY A 196 0.58 7.45 12.86
C GLY A 196 1.28 7.14 14.18
N TYR A 197 1.72 5.90 14.32
CA TYR A 197 2.43 5.44 15.51
C TYR A 197 3.77 6.15 15.68
N LEU A 198 4.20 6.36 16.94
CA LEU A 198 5.46 7.02 17.27
C LEU A 198 6.70 6.16 17.00
N SER A 199 6.54 4.86 16.86
CA SER A 199 7.64 3.94 16.58
C SER A 199 7.17 2.75 15.75
N PRO A 200 7.95 2.31 14.74
CA PRO A 200 7.67 1.10 13.96
C PRO A 200 7.55 -0.17 14.83
N TYR A 201 8.20 -0.20 15.98
CA TYR A 201 8.09 -1.32 16.93
C TYR A 201 6.70 -1.45 17.56
N MET A 202 5.81 -0.49 17.37
CA MET A 202 4.42 -0.55 17.81
C MET A 202 3.51 -1.30 16.82
N ALA A 203 3.96 -1.58 15.60
CA ALA A 203 3.20 -2.38 14.64
C ALA A 203 2.91 -3.78 15.22
N THR A 204 1.66 -4.25 15.05
CA THR A 204 1.25 -5.61 15.40
C THR A 204 1.35 -6.54 14.21
N ASP A 205 1.19 -6.01 13.00
CA ASP A 205 1.47 -6.65 11.73
C ASP A 205 2.74 -6.01 11.15
N THR A 206 3.83 -6.76 11.16
CA THR A 206 5.14 -6.30 10.68
C THR A 206 5.27 -6.37 9.16
N GLU A 207 4.45 -7.17 8.48
CA GLU A 207 4.46 -7.26 7.02
C GLU A 207 3.80 -6.01 6.40
N LYS A 208 2.66 -5.59 6.97
CA LYS A 208 1.93 -4.38 6.55
C LYS A 208 2.39 -3.11 7.26
N MET A 209 3.26 -3.23 8.27
CA MET A 209 3.67 -2.12 9.13
C MET A 209 2.47 -1.38 9.74
N GLU A 210 1.48 -2.12 10.21
CA GLU A 210 0.25 -1.63 10.82
C GLU A 210 0.09 -2.14 12.25
N ALA A 211 -0.53 -1.35 13.10
CA ALA A 211 -0.97 -1.77 14.42
C ALA A 211 -2.50 -1.87 14.45
N VAL A 212 -3.03 -3.06 14.71
CA VAL A 212 -4.46 -3.31 14.83
C VAL A 212 -4.77 -3.71 16.27
N LEU A 213 -5.59 -2.90 16.92
CA LEU A 213 -6.04 -3.09 18.29
C LEU A 213 -7.52 -3.40 18.28
N GLU A 214 -7.89 -4.63 18.62
CA GLU A 214 -9.28 -5.05 18.82
C GLU A 214 -9.71 -4.72 20.25
N ASP A 215 -10.95 -4.27 20.44
CA ASP A 215 -11.55 -3.89 21.73
C ASP A 215 -10.65 -2.93 22.53
N ALA A 216 -10.15 -1.90 21.85
CA ALA A 216 -9.16 -1.00 22.38
C ALA A 216 -9.74 -0.03 23.42
N LEU A 217 -8.98 0.21 24.48
CA LEU A 217 -9.13 1.36 25.35
C LEU A 217 -8.33 2.54 24.77
N ILE A 218 -8.81 3.76 24.94
CA ILE A 218 -8.22 4.97 24.35
C ILE A 218 -7.99 6.01 25.44
N LEU A 219 -6.74 6.28 25.77
CA LEU A 219 -6.34 7.40 26.62
C LEU A 219 -6.18 8.65 25.75
N ILE A 220 -6.94 9.69 26.07
CA ILE A 220 -6.96 10.94 25.33
C ILE A 220 -6.45 12.06 26.23
N THR A 221 -5.35 12.73 25.86
CA THR A 221 -4.79 13.82 26.66
C THR A 221 -4.15 14.89 25.77
N ASP A 222 -4.21 16.13 26.22
CA ASP A 222 -3.50 17.26 25.63
C ASP A 222 -2.09 17.46 26.22
N LYS A 223 -1.70 16.58 27.15
CA LYS A 223 -0.39 16.62 27.83
C LYS A 223 0.65 15.80 27.08
N LYS A 224 1.93 16.09 27.35
CA LYS A 224 3.04 15.21 27.00
C LYS A 224 3.21 14.13 28.07
N VAL A 225 3.49 12.91 27.62
CA VAL A 225 3.80 11.77 28.48
C VAL A 225 5.30 11.48 28.37
N THR A 226 6.08 11.97 29.34
CA THR A 226 7.54 11.81 29.35
C THR A 226 7.99 10.83 30.43
N ASN A 227 7.23 10.73 31.52
CA ASN A 227 7.52 9.86 32.65
C ASN A 227 6.44 8.77 32.76
N ILE A 228 6.87 7.52 32.73
CA ILE A 228 5.97 6.37 32.81
C ILE A 228 5.21 6.31 34.15
N GLN A 229 5.78 6.86 35.21
CA GLN A 229 5.15 6.86 36.55
C GLN A 229 3.81 7.60 36.58
N GLU A 230 3.62 8.58 35.70
CA GLU A 230 2.38 9.35 35.63
C GLU A 230 1.18 8.51 35.15
N ILE A 231 1.44 7.49 34.36
CA ILE A 231 0.38 6.60 33.80
C ILE A 231 0.48 5.17 34.33
N LEU A 232 1.46 4.87 35.19
CA LEU A 232 1.70 3.51 35.67
C LEU A 232 0.49 2.89 36.38
N PRO A 233 -0.23 3.59 37.28
CA PRO A 233 -1.42 3.04 37.95
C PRO A 233 -2.52 2.67 36.96
N LEU A 234 -2.69 3.44 35.89
CA LEU A 234 -3.64 3.16 34.81
C LEU A 234 -3.19 1.95 33.98
N LEU A 235 -1.91 1.88 33.61
CA LEU A 235 -1.36 0.75 32.84
C LEU A 235 -1.51 -0.57 33.60
N GLU A 236 -1.30 -0.57 34.91
CA GLU A 236 -1.49 -1.77 35.75
C GLU A 236 -2.93 -2.28 35.74
N GLN A 237 -3.91 -1.37 35.75
CA GLN A 237 -5.33 -1.72 35.64
C GLN A 237 -5.64 -2.33 34.28
N ILE A 238 -5.14 -1.73 33.19
CA ILE A 238 -5.36 -2.18 31.81
C ILE A 238 -4.72 -3.56 31.58
N VAL A 239 -3.50 -3.76 32.07
CA VAL A 239 -2.81 -5.07 31.99
C VAL A 239 -3.58 -6.15 32.74
N LYS A 240 -4.07 -5.86 33.96
CA LYS A 240 -4.93 -6.79 34.72
C LYS A 240 -6.24 -7.13 34.00
N ALA A 241 -6.80 -6.15 33.27
CA ALA A 241 -8.00 -6.33 32.47
C ALA A 241 -7.73 -7.07 31.13
N GLY A 242 -6.47 -7.29 30.75
CA GLY A 242 -6.09 -7.93 29.49
C GLY A 242 -6.46 -7.14 28.23
N ARG A 243 -6.68 -5.82 28.36
CA ARG A 243 -7.13 -4.94 27.29
C ARG A 243 -5.95 -4.29 26.55
N LYS A 244 -6.15 -3.95 25.30
CA LYS A 244 -5.19 -3.20 24.47
C LYS A 244 -5.41 -1.70 24.66
N LEU A 245 -4.35 -0.90 24.52
CA LEU A 245 -4.40 0.55 24.74
C LEU A 245 -3.90 1.33 23.53
N LEU A 246 -4.66 2.34 23.12
CA LEU A 246 -4.20 3.45 22.31
C LEU A 246 -3.97 4.67 23.22
N ILE A 247 -2.82 5.31 23.12
CA ILE A 247 -2.55 6.60 23.77
C ILE A 247 -2.52 7.68 22.71
N ILE A 248 -3.43 8.66 22.82
CA ILE A 248 -3.45 9.88 22.02
C ILE A 248 -3.03 11.01 22.94
N ALA A 249 -1.81 11.52 22.76
CA ALA A 249 -1.22 12.55 23.61
C ALA A 249 -0.57 13.66 22.77
N GLU A 250 -0.28 14.82 23.36
CA GLU A 250 0.51 15.83 22.65
C GLU A 250 1.82 15.24 22.11
N ASP A 251 2.53 14.49 22.96
CA ASP A 251 3.66 13.64 22.58
C ASP A 251 3.85 12.54 23.63
N VAL A 252 4.51 11.44 23.24
CA VAL A 252 4.99 10.41 24.15
C VAL A 252 6.47 10.20 23.84
N GLU A 253 7.33 10.55 24.77
CA GLU A 253 8.78 10.58 24.52
C GLU A 253 9.60 10.08 25.73
N GLY A 254 10.91 9.98 25.54
CA GLY A 254 11.85 9.65 26.60
C GLY A 254 11.63 8.27 27.23
N GLU A 255 11.64 8.22 28.57
CA GLU A 255 11.51 6.99 29.34
C GLU A 255 10.15 6.31 29.15
N ALA A 256 9.07 7.09 29.03
CA ALA A 256 7.73 6.55 28.85
C ALA A 256 7.61 5.75 27.54
N LEU A 257 8.06 6.34 26.42
CA LEU A 257 8.04 5.67 25.13
C LEU A 257 8.88 4.40 25.11
N ALA A 258 10.13 4.48 25.63
CA ALA A 258 11.05 3.35 25.68
C ALA A 258 10.47 2.18 26.51
N THR A 259 9.87 2.48 27.66
CA THR A 259 9.25 1.48 28.54
C THR A 259 8.03 0.81 27.89
N ILE A 260 7.18 1.58 27.22
CA ILE A 260 6.00 1.04 26.50
C ILE A 260 6.46 0.10 25.38
N ILE A 261 7.43 0.51 24.56
CA ILE A 261 7.98 -0.32 23.48
C ILE A 261 8.58 -1.61 24.03
N LEU A 262 9.38 -1.53 25.10
CA LEU A 262 10.02 -2.70 25.69
C LEU A 262 8.99 -3.72 26.21
N ASN A 263 7.94 -3.26 26.88
CA ASN A 263 6.86 -4.14 27.37
C ASN A 263 6.05 -4.77 26.22
N LYS A 264 5.81 -4.01 25.16
CA LYS A 264 5.16 -4.56 23.96
C LYS A 264 6.02 -5.64 23.31
N LEU A 265 7.33 -5.42 23.15
CA LEU A 265 8.27 -6.41 22.60
C LEU A 265 8.38 -7.67 23.44
N ARG A 266 8.23 -7.56 24.76
CA ARG A 266 8.18 -8.69 25.69
C ARG A 266 6.83 -9.42 25.69
N GLY A 267 5.83 -8.93 24.95
CA GLY A 267 4.50 -9.51 24.91
C GLY A 267 3.66 -9.31 26.17
N THR A 268 4.13 -8.46 27.11
CA THR A 268 3.44 -8.23 28.38
C THR A 268 2.19 -7.37 28.20
N PHE A 269 2.24 -6.41 27.26
CA PHE A 269 1.20 -5.41 27.08
C PHE A 269 1.21 -4.85 25.65
N THR A 270 0.05 -4.79 25.01
CA THR A 270 -0.10 -4.20 23.69
C THR A 270 -0.58 -2.75 23.80
N CYS A 271 0.32 -1.81 23.51
CA CYS A 271 0.04 -0.40 23.51
C CYS A 271 0.59 0.27 22.26
N VAL A 272 -0.18 1.19 21.71
CA VAL A 272 0.22 2.05 20.59
C VAL A 272 0.10 3.50 21.02
N CYS A 273 1.10 4.32 20.69
CA CYS A 273 1.11 5.74 21.00
C CYS A 273 1.09 6.55 19.71
N VAL A 274 0.25 7.55 19.65
CA VAL A 274 0.12 8.49 18.53
C VAL A 274 0.09 9.92 19.03
N LYS A 275 0.56 10.86 18.21
CA LYS A 275 0.42 12.28 18.53
C LYS A 275 -1.01 12.75 18.33
N ALA A 276 -1.47 13.61 19.20
CA ALA A 276 -2.74 14.28 19.06
C ALA A 276 -2.78 15.11 17.76
N PRO A 277 -3.87 15.02 16.98
CA PRO A 277 -4.01 15.78 15.74
C PRO A 277 -4.25 17.27 16.03
N GLY A 278 -3.79 18.14 15.13
CA GLY A 278 -3.91 19.59 15.26
C GLY A 278 -2.89 20.22 16.22
N PHE A 279 -3.04 21.55 16.41
CA PHE A 279 -2.17 22.37 17.26
C PHE A 279 -3.01 23.38 18.04
N GLY A 280 -2.55 23.78 19.24
CA GLY A 280 -3.20 24.78 20.08
C GLY A 280 -4.68 24.43 20.40
N ASP A 281 -5.57 25.40 20.32
CA ASP A 281 -6.99 25.21 20.66
C ASP A 281 -7.69 24.22 19.71
N ARG A 282 -7.26 24.14 18.45
CA ARG A 282 -7.80 23.14 17.52
C ARG A 282 -7.49 21.71 17.96
N ARG A 283 -6.32 21.45 18.54
CA ARG A 283 -6.00 20.15 19.11
C ARG A 283 -7.00 19.76 20.19
N LYS A 284 -7.31 20.68 21.10
CA LYS A 284 -8.28 20.45 22.18
C LYS A 284 -9.66 20.09 21.64
N GLU A 285 -10.11 20.84 20.63
CA GLU A 285 -11.39 20.59 19.98
C GLU A 285 -11.46 19.22 19.26
N ILE A 286 -10.39 18.82 18.57
CA ILE A 286 -10.32 17.50 17.92
C ILE A 286 -10.25 16.39 18.96
N LEU A 287 -9.48 16.55 20.04
CA LEU A 287 -9.45 15.60 21.15
C LEU A 287 -10.83 15.42 21.80
N GLN A 288 -11.58 16.51 21.92
CA GLN A 288 -12.97 16.44 22.40
C GLN A 288 -13.89 15.71 21.42
N ASP A 289 -13.71 15.89 20.10
CA ASP A 289 -14.45 15.14 19.08
C ASP A 289 -14.17 13.63 19.20
N ILE A 290 -12.90 13.25 19.39
CA ILE A 290 -12.49 11.86 19.61
C ILE A 290 -13.07 11.32 20.93
N ALA A 291 -13.08 12.11 22.00
CA ALA A 291 -13.64 11.70 23.28
C ALA A 291 -15.15 11.42 23.18
N VAL A 292 -15.91 12.31 22.52
CA VAL A 292 -17.34 12.11 22.27
C VAL A 292 -17.58 10.86 21.42
N LEU A 293 -16.80 10.67 20.35
CA LEU A 293 -16.91 9.50 19.48
C LEU A 293 -16.68 8.17 20.21
N THR A 294 -15.75 8.16 21.17
CA THR A 294 -15.30 6.95 21.86
C THR A 294 -15.92 6.75 23.25
N GLY A 295 -16.74 7.69 23.69
CA GLY A 295 -17.36 7.68 25.03
C GLY A 295 -16.37 7.90 26.17
N GLY A 296 -15.21 8.53 25.89
CA GLY A 296 -14.19 8.83 26.88
C GLY A 296 -14.15 10.28 27.31
N GLN A 297 -13.13 10.63 28.06
CA GLN A 297 -12.87 11.99 28.54
C GLN A 297 -11.47 12.44 28.14
N VAL A 298 -11.31 13.74 27.83
CA VAL A 298 -9.97 14.32 27.61
C VAL A 298 -9.33 14.62 28.97
N ILE A 299 -8.20 14.00 29.26
CA ILE A 299 -7.42 14.30 30.46
C ILE A 299 -6.60 15.56 30.18
N SER A 300 -7.08 16.70 30.67
CA SER A 300 -6.51 18.01 30.39
C SER A 300 -6.22 18.81 31.67
N SER A 301 -5.14 19.59 31.64
CA SER A 301 -4.80 20.51 32.71
C SER A 301 -5.84 21.63 32.86
N ASP A 302 -6.46 22.05 31.77
CA ASP A 302 -7.51 23.08 31.78
C ASP A 302 -8.75 22.64 32.55
N LEU A 303 -8.98 21.31 32.63
CA LEU A 303 -10.05 20.70 33.42
C LEU A 303 -9.61 20.32 34.84
N GLY A 304 -8.36 20.68 35.24
CA GLY A 304 -7.79 20.33 36.53
C GLY A 304 -7.45 18.85 36.71
N MET A 305 -7.38 18.08 35.61
CA MET A 305 -7.08 16.65 35.64
C MET A 305 -5.59 16.38 35.47
N GLU A 306 -5.06 15.42 36.21
CA GLU A 306 -3.70 14.93 36.03
C GLU A 306 -3.68 13.48 35.54
N LEU A 307 -2.66 13.11 34.76
CA LEU A 307 -2.52 11.74 34.21
C LEU A 307 -2.47 10.66 35.30
N LYS A 308 -1.90 10.98 36.45
CA LYS A 308 -1.81 10.05 37.59
C LYS A 308 -3.19 9.70 38.20
N ASP A 309 -4.18 10.58 38.00
CA ASP A 309 -5.54 10.42 38.53
C ASP A 309 -6.48 9.75 37.52
N ALA A 310 -5.97 9.43 36.32
CA ALA A 310 -6.76 8.78 35.27
C ALA A 310 -7.21 7.37 35.69
N GLN A 311 -8.50 7.09 35.48
CA GLN A 311 -9.15 5.82 35.77
C GLN A 311 -9.60 5.16 34.46
N ILE A 312 -9.79 3.86 34.49
CA ILE A 312 -10.17 3.08 33.29
C ILE A 312 -11.53 3.52 32.72
N GLU A 313 -12.43 3.99 33.59
CA GLU A 313 -13.75 4.49 33.24
C GLU A 313 -13.73 5.82 32.48
N MET A 314 -12.61 6.55 32.54
CA MET A 314 -12.41 7.80 31.79
C MET A 314 -11.91 7.58 30.37
N LEU A 315 -11.48 6.35 30.08
CA LEU A 315 -10.94 5.99 28.77
C LEU A 315 -12.05 5.83 27.74
N GLY A 316 -11.78 6.34 26.54
CA GLY A 316 -12.59 6.00 25.38
C GLY A 316 -12.45 4.52 25.02
N GLN A 317 -13.42 3.99 24.28
CA GLN A 317 -13.42 2.63 23.77
C GLN A 317 -13.78 2.60 22.29
N ALA A 318 -13.20 1.66 21.56
CA ALA A 318 -13.59 1.37 20.19
C ALA A 318 -13.44 -0.14 19.93
N ARG A 319 -14.30 -0.65 19.05
CA ARG A 319 -14.26 -2.04 18.64
C ARG A 319 -12.92 -2.37 17.96
N GLN A 320 -12.43 -1.46 17.11
CA GLN A 320 -11.12 -1.60 16.47
C GLN A 320 -10.43 -0.24 16.32
N VAL A 321 -9.12 -0.23 16.50
CA VAL A 321 -8.26 0.90 16.13
C VAL A 321 -7.16 0.37 15.19
N LYS A 322 -7.04 1.01 14.02
CA LYS A 322 -5.99 0.71 13.05
C LYS A 322 -5.03 1.91 12.95
N VAL A 323 -3.75 1.67 13.19
CA VAL A 323 -2.72 2.71 13.14
C VAL A 323 -1.65 2.33 12.13
N THR A 324 -1.41 3.19 11.15
CA THR A 324 -0.33 3.07 10.18
C THR A 324 0.82 4.02 10.55
N LYS A 325 1.80 4.15 9.70
CA LYS A 325 2.89 5.13 9.85
C LYS A 325 2.38 6.58 9.84
N GLU A 326 1.29 6.86 9.16
CA GLU A 326 0.80 8.22 8.88
C GLU A 326 -0.58 8.51 9.46
N ASN A 327 -1.42 7.49 9.62
CA ASN A 327 -2.83 7.64 9.94
C ASN A 327 -3.26 6.77 11.11
N THR A 328 -4.27 7.24 11.84
CA THR A 328 -5.01 6.47 12.84
C THR A 328 -6.49 6.47 12.47
N VAL A 329 -7.08 5.29 12.41
CA VAL A 329 -8.52 5.06 12.16
C VAL A 329 -9.15 4.44 13.41
N ILE A 330 -10.16 5.08 13.94
CA ILE A 330 -11.02 4.57 15.02
C ILE A 330 -12.30 4.06 14.38
N VAL A 331 -12.63 2.79 14.62
CA VAL A 331 -13.78 2.11 14.02
C VAL A 331 -14.72 1.68 15.13
N ASP A 332 -16.00 2.06 15.00
CA ASP A 332 -17.06 1.69 15.94
C ASP A 332 -16.73 2.13 17.37
N GLY A 333 -16.66 3.46 17.54
CA GLY A 333 -16.44 4.08 18.84
C GLY A 333 -17.65 3.90 19.75
N ALA A 334 -17.41 3.70 21.04
CA ALA A 334 -18.46 3.44 22.04
C ALA A 334 -19.20 4.70 22.55
N GLY A 335 -19.06 5.83 21.84
CA GLY A 335 -19.78 7.07 22.16
C GLY A 335 -21.29 6.96 21.93
N GLU A 336 -22.06 7.65 22.76
CA GLU A 336 -23.50 7.69 22.60
C GLU A 336 -23.90 8.47 21.33
N ALA A 337 -24.73 7.89 20.47
CA ALA A 337 -25.17 8.52 19.22
C ALA A 337 -25.85 9.89 19.43
N ALA A 338 -26.48 10.12 20.58
CA ALA A 338 -27.07 11.39 20.94
C ALA A 338 -26.00 12.48 21.16
N ASP A 339 -24.89 12.14 21.81
CA ASP A 339 -23.78 13.06 22.10
C ASP A 339 -23.01 13.39 20.82
N ILE A 340 -22.80 12.41 19.95
CA ILE A 340 -22.19 12.61 18.64
C ILE A 340 -23.04 13.56 17.79
N LYS A 341 -24.37 13.37 17.74
CA LYS A 341 -25.28 14.27 17.03
C LYS A 341 -25.30 15.68 17.63
N ALA A 342 -25.27 15.82 18.95
CA ALA A 342 -25.17 17.10 19.63
C ALA A 342 -23.86 17.82 19.28
N ARG A 343 -22.73 17.08 19.22
CA ARG A 343 -21.44 17.63 18.84
C ARG A 343 -21.42 18.08 17.37
N ILE A 344 -22.00 17.31 16.45
CA ILE A 344 -22.18 17.67 15.04
C ILE A 344 -23.02 18.98 14.93
N ALA A 345 -24.12 19.08 15.66
CA ALA A 345 -24.95 20.29 15.67
C ALA A 345 -24.18 21.52 16.20
N GLN A 346 -23.34 21.35 17.22
CA GLN A 346 -22.46 22.39 17.74
C GLN A 346 -21.46 22.89 16.69
N ILE A 347 -20.81 21.99 15.97
CA ILE A 347 -19.85 22.34 14.91
C ILE A 347 -20.59 23.08 13.77
N ASN A 348 -21.77 22.64 13.37
CA ASN A 348 -22.58 23.31 12.35
C ASN A 348 -22.92 24.75 12.78
N ALA A 349 -23.33 24.97 14.00
CA ALA A 349 -23.59 26.30 14.53
C ALA A 349 -22.35 27.22 14.53
N GLN A 350 -21.16 26.63 14.79
CA GLN A 350 -19.88 27.34 14.67
C GLN A 350 -19.58 27.75 13.23
N ILE A 351 -19.84 26.86 12.24
CA ILE A 351 -19.66 27.14 10.80
C ILE A 351 -20.55 28.31 10.36
N GLU A 352 -21.79 28.38 10.84
CA GLU A 352 -22.72 29.46 10.50
C GLU A 352 -22.34 30.82 11.11
N THR A 353 -21.68 30.81 12.26
CA THR A 353 -21.35 32.04 13.02
C THR A 353 -19.94 32.55 12.73
N THR A 354 -19.04 31.74 12.21
CA THR A 354 -17.66 32.17 11.91
C THR A 354 -17.60 33.05 10.67
N THR A 355 -16.79 34.13 10.75
CA THR A 355 -16.56 35.07 9.66
C THR A 355 -15.24 34.81 8.91
N SER A 356 -14.41 33.94 9.45
CA SER A 356 -13.11 33.55 8.86
C SER A 356 -13.31 32.39 7.89
N GLU A 357 -13.05 32.59 6.61
CA GLU A 357 -13.12 31.49 5.61
C GLU A 357 -12.18 30.34 5.94
N TYR A 358 -11.00 30.64 6.47
CA TYR A 358 -10.04 29.61 6.90
C TYR A 358 -10.56 28.78 8.09
N ASP A 359 -11.16 29.43 9.09
CA ASP A 359 -11.74 28.70 10.23
C ASP A 359 -12.98 27.91 9.82
N LYS A 360 -13.76 28.44 8.90
CA LYS A 360 -14.91 27.76 8.30
C LYS A 360 -14.48 26.48 7.57
N GLU A 361 -13.43 26.54 6.75
CA GLU A 361 -12.87 25.36 6.10
C GLU A 361 -12.44 24.31 7.12
N LYS A 362 -11.74 24.70 8.18
CA LYS A 362 -11.29 23.77 9.23
C LYS A 362 -12.41 23.19 10.08
N LEU A 363 -13.49 23.94 10.31
CA LEU A 363 -14.69 23.41 10.93
C LEU A 363 -15.41 22.42 10.03
N GLN A 364 -15.46 22.68 8.72
CA GLN A 364 -16.02 21.75 7.72
C GLN A 364 -15.22 20.45 7.64
N GLU A 365 -13.88 20.50 7.70
CA GLU A 365 -13.04 19.31 7.78
C GLU A 365 -13.35 18.48 9.03
N ARG A 366 -13.50 19.10 10.19
CA ARG A 366 -13.85 18.42 11.45
C ARG A 366 -15.25 17.79 11.37
N LEU A 367 -16.21 18.54 10.84
CA LEU A 367 -17.57 18.05 10.61
C LEU A 367 -17.57 16.80 9.72
N ALA A 368 -16.86 16.87 8.59
CA ALA A 368 -16.76 15.74 7.66
C ALA A 368 -16.15 14.50 8.32
N LYS A 369 -15.10 14.68 9.13
CA LYS A 369 -14.44 13.58 9.86
C LYS A 369 -15.36 12.94 10.92
N LEU A 370 -16.16 13.72 11.62
CA LEU A 370 -17.04 13.22 12.69
C LEU A 370 -18.36 12.65 12.14
N SER A 371 -18.92 13.26 11.08
CA SER A 371 -20.21 12.87 10.51
C SER A 371 -20.12 11.80 9.43
N GLY A 372 -18.93 11.59 8.84
CA GLY A 372 -18.74 10.69 7.70
C GLY A 372 -18.80 9.21 8.07
N GLY A 373 -18.56 8.86 9.31
CA GLY A 373 -18.43 7.46 9.74
C GLY A 373 -17.29 6.72 9.07
N VAL A 374 -17.26 5.42 9.27
CA VAL A 374 -16.32 4.48 8.61
C VAL A 374 -17.12 3.38 7.94
N ALA A 375 -16.93 3.20 6.63
CA ALA A 375 -17.45 2.03 5.96
C ALA A 375 -16.54 0.83 6.26
N VAL A 376 -17.12 -0.28 6.68
CA VAL A 376 -16.42 -1.51 6.97
C VAL A 376 -16.86 -2.55 5.96
N ILE A 377 -15.94 -3.02 5.13
CA ILE A 377 -16.17 -4.15 4.25
C ILE A 377 -15.81 -5.42 5.02
N LYS A 378 -16.84 -6.20 5.36
CA LYS A 378 -16.71 -7.50 6.03
C LYS A 378 -16.49 -8.58 4.98
N VAL A 379 -15.34 -9.21 5.01
CA VAL A 379 -14.96 -10.25 4.04
C VAL A 379 -15.29 -11.62 4.61
N GLY A 380 -16.16 -12.35 3.93
CA GLY A 380 -16.54 -13.71 4.28
C GLY A 380 -16.01 -14.73 3.27
N ALA A 381 -15.61 -15.89 3.79
CA ALA A 381 -15.21 -17.05 2.99
C ALA A 381 -15.41 -18.36 3.77
N ALA A 382 -15.39 -19.50 3.05
CA ALA A 382 -15.56 -20.81 3.67
C ALA A 382 -14.27 -21.30 4.37
N THR A 383 -13.11 -20.85 3.93
CA THR A 383 -11.80 -21.24 4.46
C THR A 383 -10.92 -20.02 4.77
N GLU A 384 -9.97 -20.18 5.70
CA GLU A 384 -9.01 -19.14 6.05
C GLU A 384 -8.12 -18.71 4.85
N THR A 385 -7.74 -19.67 4.01
CA THR A 385 -6.93 -19.41 2.81
C THR A 385 -7.70 -18.55 1.82
N GLU A 386 -8.97 -18.88 1.55
CA GLU A 386 -9.84 -18.08 0.67
C GLU A 386 -10.12 -16.69 1.27
N MET A 387 -10.32 -16.61 2.57
CA MET A 387 -10.52 -15.35 3.30
C MET A 387 -9.33 -14.40 3.10
N LYS A 388 -8.12 -14.89 3.30
CA LYS A 388 -6.89 -14.09 3.14
C LYS A 388 -6.71 -13.62 1.70
N GLU A 389 -6.92 -14.49 0.71
CA GLU A 389 -6.84 -14.15 -0.71
C GLU A 389 -7.86 -13.07 -1.08
N LYS A 390 -9.12 -13.27 -0.69
CA LYS A 390 -10.21 -12.35 -0.97
C LYS A 390 -10.00 -10.98 -0.32
N LYS A 391 -9.44 -10.97 0.91
CA LYS A 391 -9.10 -9.74 1.63
C LYS A 391 -8.03 -8.93 0.90
N LEU A 392 -6.94 -9.57 0.45
CA LEU A 392 -5.88 -8.90 -0.32
C LEU A 392 -6.44 -8.31 -1.61
N ARG A 393 -7.23 -9.07 -2.35
CA ARG A 393 -7.86 -8.65 -3.60
C ARG A 393 -8.83 -7.46 -3.42
N ILE A 394 -9.59 -7.42 -2.32
CA ILE A 394 -10.44 -6.27 -1.98
C ILE A 394 -9.59 -5.05 -1.58
N GLU A 395 -8.46 -5.24 -0.87
CA GLU A 395 -7.54 -4.15 -0.53
C GLU A 395 -6.96 -3.50 -1.79
N ASP A 396 -6.52 -4.27 -2.76
CA ASP A 396 -6.01 -3.76 -4.05
C ASP A 396 -7.10 -3.00 -4.81
N ALA A 397 -8.30 -3.56 -4.90
CA ALA A 397 -9.43 -2.93 -5.57
C ALA A 397 -9.85 -1.62 -4.91
N LEU A 398 -9.82 -1.53 -3.59
CA LEU A 398 -10.11 -0.29 -2.86
C LEU A 398 -9.02 0.77 -3.12
N ASN A 399 -7.76 0.38 -3.14
CA ASN A 399 -6.65 1.30 -3.44
C ASN A 399 -6.70 1.76 -4.90
N ALA A 400 -6.99 0.86 -5.85
CA ALA A 400 -7.18 1.20 -7.25
C ALA A 400 -8.33 2.20 -7.43
N THR A 401 -9.47 2.02 -6.75
CA THR A 401 -10.59 2.96 -6.82
C THR A 401 -10.25 4.33 -6.24
N ARG A 402 -9.50 4.40 -5.13
CA ARG A 402 -8.99 5.67 -4.59
C ARG A 402 -8.04 6.37 -5.58
N ALA A 403 -7.11 5.61 -6.18
CA ALA A 403 -6.19 6.15 -7.17
C ALA A 403 -6.93 6.68 -8.42
N ALA A 404 -8.03 6.03 -8.83
CA ALA A 404 -8.88 6.48 -9.92
C ALA A 404 -9.62 7.79 -9.60
N VAL A 405 -10.13 7.93 -8.38
CA VAL A 405 -10.78 9.17 -7.93
C VAL A 405 -9.79 10.33 -7.88
N GLU A 406 -8.53 10.07 -7.49
CA GLU A 406 -7.49 11.10 -7.39
C GLU A 406 -7.02 11.63 -8.76
N GLU A 407 -6.72 10.77 -9.73
CA GLU A 407 -6.07 11.15 -10.98
C GLU A 407 -6.85 10.73 -12.25
N GLY A 408 -8.06 10.19 -12.10
CA GLY A 408 -8.86 9.72 -13.22
C GLY A 408 -8.48 8.32 -13.69
N ILE A 409 -9.06 7.94 -14.83
CA ILE A 409 -8.98 6.62 -15.44
C ILE A 409 -8.46 6.69 -16.88
N VAL A 410 -7.82 5.62 -17.32
CA VAL A 410 -7.36 5.40 -18.70
C VAL A 410 -7.86 4.06 -19.22
N ALA A 411 -7.69 3.80 -20.51
CA ALA A 411 -7.98 2.50 -21.12
C ALA A 411 -7.10 1.41 -20.50
N GLY A 412 -7.71 0.39 -19.92
CA GLY A 412 -7.06 -0.72 -19.23
C GLY A 412 -6.51 -1.81 -20.15
N GLY A 413 -6.12 -2.93 -19.55
CA GLY A 413 -5.61 -4.08 -20.30
C GLY A 413 -4.26 -3.84 -20.99
N GLY A 414 -3.45 -2.91 -20.50
CA GLY A 414 -2.19 -2.52 -21.12
C GLY A 414 -2.33 -1.53 -22.28
N THR A 415 -3.55 -1.15 -22.65
CA THR A 415 -3.85 -0.26 -23.79
C THR A 415 -3.24 1.14 -23.60
N ALA A 416 -3.34 1.72 -22.39
CA ALA A 416 -2.74 3.02 -22.09
C ALA A 416 -1.23 3.03 -22.31
N TYR A 417 -0.53 1.94 -22.02
CA TYR A 417 0.90 1.82 -22.29
C TYR A 417 1.22 1.73 -23.79
N VAL A 418 0.37 1.06 -24.58
CA VAL A 418 0.50 1.01 -26.04
C VAL A 418 0.30 2.39 -26.66
N ALA A 419 -0.66 3.16 -26.18
CA ALA A 419 -0.85 4.56 -26.59
C ALA A 419 0.35 5.43 -26.22
N ALA A 420 0.90 5.26 -25.00
CA ALA A 420 2.10 5.96 -24.56
C ALA A 420 3.37 5.54 -25.35
N ALA A 421 3.44 4.29 -25.82
CA ALA A 421 4.54 3.83 -26.67
C ALA A 421 4.64 4.63 -27.99
N LYS A 422 3.50 5.07 -28.57
CA LYS A 422 3.49 5.93 -29.76
C LYS A 422 4.16 7.28 -29.49
N ALA A 423 3.90 7.87 -28.33
CA ALA A 423 4.55 9.13 -27.92
C ALA A 423 6.06 8.94 -27.71
N ALA A 424 6.45 7.82 -27.08
CA ALA A 424 7.85 7.45 -26.92
C ALA A 424 8.56 7.21 -28.29
N ASP A 425 7.90 6.50 -29.23
CA ASP A 425 8.43 6.29 -30.58
C ASP A 425 8.58 7.60 -31.37
N ALA A 426 7.65 8.53 -31.21
CA ALA A 426 7.77 9.87 -31.81
C ALA A 426 8.99 10.63 -31.24
N LEU A 427 9.24 10.54 -29.93
CA LEU A 427 10.43 11.12 -29.32
C LEU A 427 11.72 10.43 -29.80
N VAL A 428 11.74 9.09 -29.91
CA VAL A 428 12.88 8.32 -30.45
C VAL A 428 13.31 8.82 -31.82
N ALA A 429 12.37 9.21 -32.67
CA ALA A 429 12.66 9.75 -33.99
C ALA A 429 13.44 11.09 -33.97
N THR A 430 13.37 11.82 -32.86
CA THR A 430 14.04 13.13 -32.67
C THR A 430 15.41 13.04 -31.98
N LEU A 431 15.80 11.87 -31.50
CA LEU A 431 17.02 11.65 -30.75
C LEU A 431 18.07 10.90 -31.58
N ASP A 432 19.34 11.00 -31.17
CA ASP A 432 20.48 10.36 -31.81
C ASP A 432 21.35 9.56 -30.83
N GLY A 433 22.17 8.63 -31.35
CA GLY A 433 23.16 7.85 -30.60
C GLY A 433 22.53 7.05 -29.44
N ASP A 434 23.28 6.96 -28.34
CA ASP A 434 22.87 6.16 -27.18
C ASP A 434 21.68 6.77 -26.41
N GLU A 435 21.39 8.04 -26.59
CA GLU A 435 20.18 8.68 -26.05
C GLU A 435 18.93 8.14 -26.78
N LYS A 436 19.00 8.00 -28.09
CA LYS A 436 17.98 7.33 -28.91
C LYS A 436 17.80 5.87 -28.48
N THR A 437 18.91 5.16 -28.26
CA THR A 437 18.88 3.77 -27.77
C THR A 437 18.14 3.69 -26.43
N GLY A 438 18.45 4.59 -25.48
CA GLY A 438 17.78 4.65 -24.20
C GLY A 438 16.27 4.89 -24.31
N ALA A 439 15.86 5.83 -25.17
CA ALA A 439 14.45 6.11 -25.43
C ALA A 439 13.73 4.90 -26.09
N SER A 440 14.40 4.19 -27.01
CA SER A 440 13.87 2.98 -27.63
C SER A 440 13.60 1.84 -26.65
N ILE A 441 14.37 1.74 -25.55
CA ILE A 441 14.13 0.76 -24.50
C ILE A 441 12.75 0.97 -23.88
N ILE A 442 12.40 2.22 -23.54
CA ILE A 442 11.09 2.56 -22.98
C ILE A 442 9.97 2.27 -23.99
N ALA A 443 10.11 2.73 -25.24
CA ALA A 443 9.11 2.48 -26.28
C ALA A 443 8.82 1.00 -26.48
N LYS A 444 9.83 0.13 -26.39
CA LYS A 444 9.66 -1.32 -26.45
C LYS A 444 9.05 -1.89 -25.18
N ALA A 445 9.51 -1.45 -24.00
CA ALA A 445 9.03 -1.96 -22.72
C ALA A 445 7.56 -1.67 -22.48
N LEU A 446 7.04 -0.51 -22.92
CA LEU A 446 5.63 -0.14 -22.84
C LEU A 446 4.69 -1.12 -23.56
N ARG A 447 5.20 -1.95 -24.44
CA ARG A 447 4.44 -2.98 -25.16
C ARG A 447 4.34 -4.29 -24.36
N ALA A 448 5.17 -4.47 -23.33
CA ALA A 448 5.25 -5.73 -22.58
C ALA A 448 3.96 -6.07 -21.80
N PRO A 449 3.26 -5.14 -21.14
CA PRO A 449 2.07 -5.49 -20.36
C PRO A 449 0.96 -6.14 -21.20
N ILE A 450 0.59 -5.57 -22.34
CA ILE A 450 -0.47 -6.15 -23.21
C ILE A 450 -0.03 -7.51 -23.78
N MET A 451 1.25 -7.65 -24.12
CA MET A 451 1.79 -8.93 -24.60
C MET A 451 1.76 -10.00 -23.51
N GLN A 452 2.04 -9.64 -22.27
CA GLN A 452 1.99 -10.57 -21.13
C GLN A 452 0.55 -10.98 -20.80
N ILE A 453 -0.41 -10.04 -20.83
CA ILE A 453 -1.85 -10.34 -20.67
C ILE A 453 -2.32 -11.34 -21.72
N ALA A 454 -1.93 -11.12 -22.97
CA ALA A 454 -2.25 -12.04 -24.07
C ALA A 454 -1.61 -13.41 -23.88
N ALA A 455 -0.34 -13.47 -23.50
CA ALA A 455 0.39 -14.72 -23.24
C ALA A 455 -0.24 -15.52 -22.09
N ASN A 456 -0.67 -14.85 -21.01
CA ASN A 456 -1.38 -15.49 -19.90
C ASN A 456 -2.77 -16.03 -20.32
N ALA A 457 -3.36 -15.45 -21.38
CA ALA A 457 -4.59 -15.94 -22.00
C ALA A 457 -4.35 -17.08 -23.01
N GLY A 458 -3.10 -17.46 -23.26
CA GLY A 458 -2.73 -18.48 -24.25
C GLY A 458 -2.75 -17.97 -25.69
N LEU A 459 -2.68 -16.67 -25.89
CA LEU A 459 -2.75 -16.00 -27.18
C LEU A 459 -1.39 -15.43 -27.62
N GLU A 460 -1.23 -15.20 -28.93
CA GLU A 460 -0.02 -14.60 -29.48
C GLU A 460 0.00 -13.08 -29.28
N GLY A 461 0.76 -12.61 -28.30
CA GLY A 461 0.80 -11.22 -27.89
C GLY A 461 1.28 -10.25 -28.98
N ALA A 462 2.19 -10.68 -29.86
CA ALA A 462 2.69 -9.86 -30.95
C ALA A 462 1.58 -9.49 -31.97
N VAL A 463 0.70 -10.43 -32.28
CA VAL A 463 -0.43 -10.20 -33.20
C VAL A 463 -1.46 -9.22 -32.59
N ILE A 464 -1.73 -9.36 -31.29
CA ILE A 464 -2.63 -8.48 -30.56
C ILE A 464 -2.04 -7.07 -30.49
N LEU A 465 -0.77 -6.97 -30.13
CA LEU A 465 -0.06 -5.69 -30.07
C LEU A 465 -0.07 -4.98 -31.44
N ASP A 466 0.26 -5.67 -32.52
CA ASP A 466 0.30 -5.07 -33.87
C ASP A 466 -1.05 -4.44 -34.24
N LYS A 467 -2.14 -5.14 -33.98
CA LYS A 467 -3.49 -4.65 -34.25
C LYS A 467 -3.90 -3.46 -33.38
N VAL A 468 -3.56 -3.49 -32.07
CA VAL A 468 -3.86 -2.39 -31.14
C VAL A 468 -2.97 -1.17 -31.44
N TYR A 469 -1.69 -1.39 -31.71
CA TYR A 469 -0.75 -0.32 -32.05
C TYR A 469 -1.10 0.35 -33.39
N GLY A 470 -1.64 -0.39 -34.35
CA GLY A 470 -2.07 0.13 -35.66
C GLY A 470 -3.35 0.98 -35.63
N SER A 471 -4.10 1.00 -34.53
CA SER A 471 -5.31 1.83 -34.40
C SER A 471 -4.98 3.28 -34.12
N ASP A 472 -5.72 4.22 -34.70
CA ASP A 472 -5.61 5.66 -34.41
C ASP A 472 -6.33 6.05 -33.11
N GLU A 473 -7.21 5.20 -32.60
CA GLU A 473 -7.96 5.43 -31.37
C GLU A 473 -7.15 5.00 -30.15
N ALA A 474 -6.81 5.93 -29.25
CA ALA A 474 -5.98 5.68 -28.06
C ALA A 474 -6.61 4.68 -27.07
N SER A 475 -7.93 4.55 -27.06
CA SER A 475 -8.67 3.65 -26.18
C SER A 475 -8.96 2.28 -26.83
N TYR A 476 -8.56 2.07 -28.08
CA TYR A 476 -8.75 0.79 -28.77
C TYR A 476 -7.77 -0.24 -28.26
N GLY A 477 -8.28 -1.33 -27.70
CA GLY A 477 -7.50 -2.37 -27.07
C GLY A 477 -8.07 -3.77 -27.31
N PHE A 478 -7.61 -4.72 -26.48
CA PHE A 478 -8.00 -6.11 -26.55
C PHE A 478 -8.50 -6.60 -25.18
N ASP A 479 -9.75 -7.02 -25.13
CA ASP A 479 -10.32 -7.73 -23.99
C ASP A 479 -9.88 -9.19 -24.03
N ALA A 480 -8.95 -9.55 -23.13
CA ALA A 480 -8.41 -10.89 -23.06
C ALA A 480 -9.35 -11.90 -22.38
N ALA A 481 -10.39 -11.44 -21.67
CA ALA A 481 -11.41 -12.33 -21.11
C ALA A 481 -12.38 -12.80 -22.19
N ALA A 482 -12.93 -11.87 -22.97
CA ALA A 482 -13.89 -12.16 -24.05
C ALA A 482 -13.21 -12.40 -25.42
N GLU A 483 -11.88 -12.24 -25.52
CA GLU A 483 -11.09 -12.39 -26.75
C GLU A 483 -11.56 -11.51 -27.90
N GLN A 484 -11.91 -10.25 -27.59
CA GLN A 484 -12.42 -9.30 -28.57
C GLN A 484 -11.69 -7.96 -28.53
N TYR A 485 -11.68 -7.27 -29.69
CA TYR A 485 -11.13 -5.93 -29.80
C TYR A 485 -12.22 -4.88 -29.66
N GLY A 486 -11.90 -3.73 -29.07
CA GLY A 486 -12.86 -2.65 -28.95
C GLY A 486 -12.31 -1.46 -28.17
N ASN A 487 -13.16 -0.46 -27.96
CA ASN A 487 -12.86 0.65 -27.09
C ASN A 487 -12.93 0.19 -25.63
N MET A 488 -11.79 0.14 -24.96
CA MET A 488 -11.65 -0.42 -23.60
C MET A 488 -12.47 0.35 -22.57
N ILE A 489 -12.58 1.67 -22.72
CA ILE A 489 -13.38 2.49 -21.81
C ILE A 489 -14.88 2.14 -21.93
N GLN A 490 -15.37 1.97 -23.17
CA GLN A 490 -16.77 1.57 -23.42
C GLN A 490 -17.05 0.15 -22.93
N LEU A 491 -16.08 -0.75 -23.06
CA LEU A 491 -16.15 -2.12 -22.53
C LEU A 491 -16.04 -2.18 -21.00
N GLY A 492 -15.74 -1.04 -20.35
CA GLY A 492 -15.57 -0.98 -18.89
C GLY A 492 -14.23 -1.49 -18.40
N ILE A 493 -13.28 -1.76 -19.29
CA ILE A 493 -11.92 -2.22 -18.95
C ILE A 493 -11.04 -0.98 -18.80
N ILE A 494 -10.89 -0.53 -17.57
CA ILE A 494 -10.26 0.74 -17.22
C ILE A 494 -9.24 0.55 -16.09
N ASP A 495 -8.15 1.30 -16.18
CA ASP A 495 -7.09 1.32 -15.16
C ASP A 495 -6.97 2.74 -14.56
N PRO A 496 -6.61 2.89 -13.27
CA PRO A 496 -6.34 4.19 -12.69
C PRO A 496 -5.09 4.84 -13.31
N THR A 497 -5.19 6.10 -13.68
CA THR A 497 -4.07 6.87 -14.26
C THR A 497 -2.86 6.89 -13.34
N LYS A 498 -3.08 7.10 -12.03
CA LYS A 498 -2.04 7.10 -11.00
C LYS A 498 -1.29 5.77 -10.94
N VAL A 499 -1.99 4.65 -11.04
CA VAL A 499 -1.41 3.29 -11.06
C VAL A 499 -0.50 3.12 -12.28
N CYS A 500 -1.02 3.42 -13.48
CA CYS A 500 -0.26 3.25 -14.72
C CYS A 500 1.02 4.10 -14.75
N ARG A 501 0.94 5.39 -14.38
CA ARG A 501 2.13 6.25 -14.40
C ARG A 501 3.15 5.89 -13.32
N SER A 502 2.68 5.57 -12.08
CA SER A 502 3.58 5.23 -10.98
C SER A 502 4.34 3.93 -11.26
N ALA A 503 3.66 2.93 -11.85
CA ALA A 503 4.28 1.70 -12.30
C ALA A 503 5.41 1.96 -13.31
N LEU A 504 5.18 2.84 -14.29
CA LEU A 504 6.16 3.21 -15.30
C LEU A 504 7.34 3.99 -14.70
N GLU A 505 7.06 4.98 -13.85
CA GLU A 505 8.07 5.82 -13.19
C GLU A 505 9.01 4.98 -12.30
N ASN A 506 8.44 4.09 -11.46
CA ASN A 506 9.20 3.23 -10.57
C ASN A 506 10.01 2.19 -11.34
N ALA A 507 9.42 1.55 -12.36
CA ALA A 507 10.12 0.62 -13.24
C ALA A 507 11.32 1.27 -13.94
N SER A 508 11.12 2.46 -14.52
CA SER A 508 12.17 3.22 -15.20
C SER A 508 13.29 3.67 -14.26
N SER A 509 12.93 4.09 -13.04
CA SER A 509 13.90 4.51 -12.02
C SER A 509 14.86 3.38 -11.69
N VAL A 510 14.34 2.22 -11.31
CA VAL A 510 15.17 1.06 -10.94
C VAL A 510 15.91 0.50 -12.15
N ALA A 511 15.27 0.37 -13.32
CA ALA A 511 15.94 -0.08 -14.54
C ALA A 511 17.13 0.82 -14.89
N SER A 512 17.00 2.13 -14.77
CA SER A 512 18.09 3.09 -14.99
C SER A 512 19.26 2.89 -14.03
N MET A 513 19.00 2.51 -12.78
CA MET A 513 20.05 2.23 -11.79
C MET A 513 20.74 0.91 -12.12
N VAL A 514 19.99 -0.14 -12.44
CA VAL A 514 20.53 -1.45 -12.85
C VAL A 514 21.45 -1.30 -14.07
N LEU A 515 21.00 -0.58 -15.10
CA LEU A 515 21.76 -0.43 -16.35
C LEU A 515 23.05 0.42 -16.19
N THR A 516 23.16 1.20 -15.13
CA THR A 516 24.38 1.96 -14.80
C THR A 516 25.29 1.25 -13.80
N THR A 517 24.91 0.05 -13.34
CA THR A 517 25.70 -0.75 -12.38
C THR A 517 26.78 -1.55 -13.11
N GLU A 518 28.01 -1.52 -12.58
CA GLU A 518 29.16 -2.21 -13.16
C GLU A 518 29.77 -3.27 -12.21
N SER A 519 29.51 -3.17 -10.91
CA SER A 519 30.04 -4.12 -9.92
C SER A 519 29.01 -4.45 -8.84
N LEU A 520 29.08 -5.68 -8.33
CA LEU A 520 28.29 -6.16 -7.19
C LEU A 520 29.21 -6.54 -6.05
N VAL A 521 28.81 -6.20 -4.83
CA VAL A 521 29.58 -6.45 -3.61
C VAL A 521 28.70 -7.14 -2.59
N THR A 522 29.08 -8.32 -2.12
CA THR A 522 28.36 -9.08 -1.09
C THR A 522 29.28 -9.55 0.02
N ASP A 523 28.72 -9.96 1.14
CA ASP A 523 29.45 -10.64 2.19
C ASP A 523 29.80 -12.08 1.78
N ILE A 524 31.01 -12.55 2.13
CA ILE A 524 31.35 -13.97 1.97
C ILE A 524 30.54 -14.74 3.02
N PRO A 525 29.72 -15.75 2.64
CA PRO A 525 28.98 -16.56 3.59
C PRO A 525 29.95 -17.20 4.60
N THR A 526 29.75 -16.90 5.88
CA THR A 526 30.48 -17.60 6.96
C THR A 526 29.78 -18.95 7.17
N PRO A 527 30.54 -20.07 7.14
CA PRO A 527 29.95 -21.36 7.51
C PRO A 527 29.32 -21.27 8.90
N PRO A 528 28.16 -21.89 9.16
CA PRO A 528 27.60 -21.92 10.48
C PRO A 528 28.65 -22.47 11.47
N ALA A 529 28.85 -21.78 12.60
CA ALA A 529 29.78 -22.25 13.64
C ALA A 529 29.37 -23.69 14.03
N PRO A 530 30.32 -24.63 14.12
CA PRO A 530 30.00 -25.98 14.52
C PRO A 530 29.29 -25.94 15.87
N VAL A 531 28.10 -26.54 15.93
CA VAL A 531 27.34 -26.69 17.17
C VAL A 531 28.26 -27.42 18.14
N ALA A 532 28.67 -26.73 19.22
CA ALA A 532 29.48 -27.34 20.28
C ALA A 532 28.72 -28.60 20.75
N ALA A 533 29.32 -29.77 20.58
CA ALA A 533 28.79 -30.99 21.11
C ALA A 533 28.54 -30.80 22.62
N PRO A 534 27.41 -31.23 23.17
CA PRO A 534 27.18 -31.11 24.61
C PRO A 534 28.34 -31.82 25.31
N ALA A 535 29.02 -31.07 26.19
CA ALA A 535 30.09 -31.62 27.02
C ALA A 535 29.52 -32.82 27.78
N GLY A 536 30.02 -33.99 27.44
CA GLY A 536 29.59 -35.24 28.09
C GLY A 536 29.74 -35.09 29.58
N GLY A 537 28.62 -35.13 30.29
CA GLY A 537 28.61 -35.21 31.74
C GLY A 537 29.33 -36.48 32.17
N ASP A 538 30.46 -36.28 32.82
CA ASP A 538 31.20 -37.32 33.56
C ASP A 538 30.26 -37.90 34.62
N MET A 539 29.72 -39.09 34.39
CA MET A 539 29.05 -39.86 35.41
C MET A 539 30.09 -40.49 36.30
N GLY A 540 30.55 -39.69 37.27
CA GLY A 540 31.29 -40.21 38.41
C GLY A 540 30.44 -41.18 39.20
N MET A 541 30.76 -42.44 39.10
CA MET A 541 30.37 -43.44 40.10
C MET A 541 30.91 -43.05 41.46
N TYR A 542 30.04 -42.91 42.41
CA TYR A 542 30.17 -43.48 43.77
C TYR A 542 28.79 -43.48 44.43
#